data_9de1f9fb6ade363b24fdd712fcd28d91
#
_entry.id   9de1f9fb6ade363b24fdd712fcd28d91
#
_cell.length_a   1.000
_cell.length_b   1.000
_cell.length_c   1.000
_cell.angle_alpha   90.00
_cell.angle_beta   90.00
_cell.angle_gamma   90.00
#
_symmetry.space_group_name_H-M   'P 1'
#
loop_
_entity.id
_entity.type
_entity.pdbx_description
1 polymer ?
#
loop_
_entity_poly.entity_id
_entity_poly.type
_entity_poly.pdbx_seq_one_letter_code
_entity_poly.pdbx_strand_id
1 'polypeptide(L)'
;EEIEKELAALANVQPGAMAPDIRKEDVNGDTVSISALKGKVVLVDFWASWCVPCRKSFPHVKALYEKYHKKGFEVFCVGDNDSTPDKWKEAIKQDGVEKFYHVLRGLRSYKDENGRHQFDRSQDVSDRYAIHYLPTKYLIDREGKIVGKFNDEELDAKLKEMFGE
;
A
#
# COMPACT_ATOMS: atom_id res chain seq x y z
N GLU A 1 -4.07 24.55 8.20
CA GLU A 1 -4.83 23.29 8.31
C GLU A 1 -4.27 22.19 7.43
N GLU A 2 -4.12 22.47 6.14
CA GLU A 2 -3.54 21.52 5.18
C GLU A 2 -2.10 21.17 5.57
N ILE A 3 -1.32 22.16 5.97
CA ILE A 3 0.07 21.95 6.41
C ILE A 3 0.13 21.10 7.67
N GLU A 4 -0.77 21.34 8.61
CA GLU A 4 -0.83 20.56 9.85
C GLU A 4 -1.20 19.11 9.61
N LYS A 5 -2.14 18.85 8.69
CA LYS A 5 -2.53 17.51 8.28
C LYS A 5 -1.36 16.78 7.61
N GLU A 6 -0.66 17.49 6.73
CA GLU A 6 0.50 16.95 6.01
C GLU A 6 1.61 16.59 6.99
N LEU A 7 1.91 17.46 7.95
CA LEU A 7 2.92 17.19 8.96
C LEU A 7 2.54 16.00 9.85
N ALA A 8 1.25 15.88 10.20
CA ALA A 8 0.77 14.74 10.97
C ALA A 8 0.90 13.43 10.20
N ALA A 9 0.54 13.44 8.90
CA ALA A 9 0.67 12.26 8.04
C ALA A 9 2.13 11.85 7.88
N LEU A 10 3.03 12.81 7.67
CA LEU A 10 4.47 12.54 7.57
C LEU A 10 5.03 11.95 8.86
N ALA A 11 4.57 12.44 10.01
CA ALA A 11 5.01 11.90 11.30
C ALA A 11 4.60 10.44 11.47
N ASN A 12 3.44 10.05 10.95
CA ASN A 12 2.92 8.68 11.06
C ASN A 12 3.72 7.66 10.25
N VAL A 13 4.51 8.10 9.27
CA VAL A 13 5.26 7.20 8.39
C VAL A 13 6.77 7.34 8.53
N GLN A 14 7.22 8.02 9.58
CA GLN A 14 8.65 8.09 9.88
C GLN A 14 9.17 6.75 10.39
N PRO A 15 10.43 6.39 10.11
CA PRO A 15 11.01 5.16 10.65
C PRO A 15 10.85 5.11 12.17
N GLY A 16 10.38 3.97 12.66
CA GLY A 16 10.11 3.73 14.07
C GLY A 16 8.70 4.07 14.54
N ALA A 17 7.92 4.79 13.73
CA ALA A 17 6.52 5.08 14.06
C ALA A 17 5.65 3.85 13.81
N MET A 18 4.59 3.69 14.60
CA MET A 18 3.59 2.66 14.31
C MET A 18 2.90 2.99 13.00
N ALA A 19 2.89 2.05 12.08
CA ALA A 19 2.23 2.24 10.78
C ALA A 19 0.73 2.47 11.01
N PRO A 20 0.12 3.47 10.34
CA PRO A 20 -1.33 3.61 10.39
C PRO A 20 -2.01 2.32 9.91
N ASP A 21 -2.99 1.84 10.67
CA ASP A 21 -3.68 0.62 10.28
C ASP A 21 -4.48 0.84 9.00
N ILE A 22 -4.52 -0.19 8.17
CA ILE A 22 -5.36 -0.23 6.99
C ILE A 22 -6.30 -1.41 7.19
N ARG A 23 -7.60 -1.14 7.29
CA ARG A 23 -8.61 -2.17 7.42
C ARG A 23 -9.68 -1.94 6.38
N LYS A 24 -9.77 -2.82 5.40
CA LYS A 24 -10.66 -2.65 4.26
C LYS A 24 -11.09 -4.01 3.71
N GLU A 25 -12.17 -3.99 2.96
CA GLU A 25 -12.57 -5.11 2.14
C GLU A 25 -11.58 -5.25 0.98
N ASP A 26 -11.11 -6.47 0.74
CA ASP A 26 -10.16 -6.73 -0.34
C ASP A 26 -10.88 -7.03 -1.65
N VAL A 27 -10.11 -7.35 -2.69
CA VAL A 27 -10.63 -7.62 -4.04
C VAL A 27 -11.58 -8.83 -4.06
N ASN A 28 -11.48 -9.71 -3.08
CA ASN A 28 -12.33 -10.92 -2.97
C ASN A 28 -13.53 -10.71 -2.04
N GLY A 29 -13.70 -9.53 -1.46
CA GLY A 29 -14.79 -9.24 -0.55
C GLY A 29 -14.53 -9.59 0.90
N ASP A 30 -13.30 -10.00 1.24
CA ASP A 30 -12.90 -10.31 2.61
C ASP A 30 -12.32 -9.09 3.30
N THR A 31 -12.62 -8.90 4.59
CA THR A 31 -12.00 -7.82 5.36
C THR A 31 -10.57 -8.20 5.72
N VAL A 32 -9.63 -7.38 5.33
CA VAL A 32 -8.20 -7.56 5.62
C VAL A 32 -7.65 -6.31 6.31
N SER A 33 -6.58 -6.49 7.08
CA SER A 33 -5.94 -5.36 7.77
C SER A 33 -4.45 -5.60 7.95
N ILE A 34 -3.70 -4.51 8.03
CA ILE A 34 -2.27 -4.56 8.34
C ILE A 34 -2.06 -5.05 9.76
N SER A 35 -2.92 -4.62 10.69
CA SER A 35 -2.83 -5.04 12.09
C SER A 35 -2.94 -6.56 12.26
N ALA A 36 -3.71 -7.23 11.41
CA ALA A 36 -3.83 -8.69 11.43
C ALA A 36 -2.56 -9.40 10.94
N LEU A 37 -1.65 -8.68 10.29
CA LEU A 37 -0.38 -9.22 9.80
C LEU A 37 0.78 -8.97 10.77
N LYS A 38 0.50 -8.51 11.98
CA LYS A 38 1.52 -8.33 13.01
C LYS A 38 2.27 -9.63 13.24
N GLY A 39 3.58 -9.56 13.38
CA GLY A 39 4.44 -10.74 13.42
C GLY A 39 5.09 -11.05 12.08
N LYS A 40 4.61 -10.44 11.01
CA LYS A 40 5.18 -10.58 9.67
C LYS A 40 5.79 -9.26 9.22
N VAL A 41 6.75 -9.35 8.31
CA VAL A 41 7.31 -8.17 7.62
C VAL A 41 6.38 -7.89 6.44
N VAL A 42 5.85 -6.67 6.36
CA VAL A 42 4.83 -6.31 5.35
C VAL A 42 5.35 -5.20 4.45
N LEU A 43 5.28 -5.43 3.15
CA LEU A 43 5.51 -4.38 2.16
C LEU A 43 4.15 -3.79 1.80
N VAL A 44 3.97 -2.48 2.03
CA VAL A 44 2.78 -1.76 1.61
C VAL A 44 3.10 -1.04 0.32
N ASP A 45 2.51 -1.48 -0.77
CA ASP A 45 2.79 -1.00 -2.13
C ASP A 45 1.62 -0.18 -2.65
N PHE A 46 1.82 1.12 -2.83
CA PHE A 46 0.82 2.04 -3.38
C PHE A 46 1.01 2.12 -4.88
N TRP A 47 -0.03 1.73 -5.62
CA TRP A 47 0.02 1.59 -7.09
C TRP A 47 -1.32 1.95 -7.74
N ALA A 48 -1.38 1.83 -9.05
CA ALA A 48 -2.62 1.97 -9.82
C ALA A 48 -2.51 1.18 -11.11
N SER A 49 -3.63 0.77 -11.67
CA SER A 49 -3.66 0.02 -12.93
C SER A 49 -3.10 0.83 -14.10
N TRP A 50 -3.21 2.15 -14.03
CA TRP A 50 -2.71 3.08 -15.05
C TRP A 50 -1.25 3.48 -14.85
N CYS A 51 -0.63 3.02 -13.78
CA CYS A 51 0.74 3.40 -13.44
C CYS A 51 1.73 2.38 -14.04
N VAL A 52 2.36 2.73 -15.14
CA VAL A 52 3.31 1.85 -15.83
C VAL A 52 4.50 1.45 -14.95
N PRO A 53 5.20 2.39 -14.26
CA PRO A 53 6.33 1.99 -13.39
C PRO A 53 5.90 1.10 -12.24
N CYS A 54 4.70 1.27 -11.71
CA CYS A 54 4.18 0.42 -10.63
C CYS A 54 4.07 -1.03 -11.10
N ARG A 55 3.49 -1.21 -12.28
CA ARG A 55 3.28 -2.53 -12.86
C ARG A 55 4.58 -3.19 -13.29
N LYS A 56 5.54 -2.39 -13.76
CA LYS A 56 6.89 -2.88 -14.11
C LYS A 56 7.66 -3.37 -12.89
N SER A 57 7.34 -2.87 -11.71
CA SER A 57 7.95 -3.29 -10.44
C SER A 57 7.41 -4.64 -9.95
N PHE A 58 6.22 -5.04 -10.35
CA PHE A 58 5.58 -6.26 -9.84
C PHE A 58 6.38 -7.54 -10.06
N PRO A 59 7.03 -7.78 -11.21
CA PRO A 59 7.87 -8.98 -11.33
C PRO A 59 8.94 -9.07 -10.26
N HIS A 60 9.55 -7.94 -9.89
CA HIS A 60 10.54 -7.87 -8.83
C HIS A 60 9.91 -8.17 -7.46
N VAL A 61 8.78 -7.56 -7.16
CA VAL A 61 8.05 -7.78 -5.89
C VAL A 61 7.59 -9.24 -5.78
N LYS A 62 7.15 -9.84 -6.89
CA LYS A 62 6.78 -11.26 -6.93
C LYS A 62 7.98 -12.14 -6.58
N ALA A 63 9.15 -11.84 -7.11
CA ALA A 63 10.36 -12.59 -6.82
C ALA A 63 10.72 -12.50 -5.33
N LEU A 64 10.60 -11.33 -4.73
CA LEU A 64 10.81 -11.13 -3.29
C LEU A 64 9.80 -11.90 -2.47
N TYR A 65 8.55 -11.89 -2.88
CA TYR A 65 7.48 -12.64 -2.22
C TYR A 65 7.78 -14.14 -2.24
N GLU A 66 8.15 -14.69 -3.39
CA GLU A 66 8.49 -16.11 -3.51
C GLU A 66 9.68 -16.48 -2.62
N LYS A 67 10.65 -15.59 -2.51
CA LYS A 67 11.85 -15.82 -1.73
C LYS A 67 11.59 -15.79 -0.22
N TYR A 68 10.80 -14.84 0.25
CA TYR A 68 10.67 -14.56 1.69
C TYR A 68 9.33 -14.88 2.31
N HIS A 69 8.32 -15.25 1.52
CA HIS A 69 6.98 -15.49 2.05
C HIS A 69 6.97 -16.53 3.18
N LYS A 70 7.67 -17.63 3.01
CA LYS A 70 7.74 -18.69 4.04
C LYS A 70 8.43 -18.24 5.31
N LYS A 71 9.25 -17.21 5.21
CA LYS A 71 9.95 -16.62 6.36
C LYS A 71 9.14 -15.54 7.07
N GLY A 72 7.93 -15.26 6.59
CA GLY A 72 7.04 -14.29 7.19
C GLY A 72 6.98 -12.95 6.47
N PHE A 73 7.11 -12.94 5.14
CA PHE A 73 6.98 -11.74 4.33
C PHE A 73 5.61 -11.71 3.64
N GLU A 74 4.93 -10.57 3.69
CA GLU A 74 3.66 -10.35 3.01
C GLU A 74 3.69 -9.05 2.22
N VAL A 75 2.87 -8.99 1.16
CA VAL A 75 2.73 -7.79 0.33
C VAL A 75 1.28 -7.34 0.40
N PHE A 76 1.09 -6.08 0.75
CA PHE A 76 -0.22 -5.45 0.91
C PHE A 76 -0.29 -4.27 -0.05
N CYS A 77 -1.10 -4.40 -1.10
CA CYS A 77 -1.18 -3.42 -2.19
C CYS A 77 -2.40 -2.51 -2.02
N VAL A 78 -2.18 -1.21 -2.17
CA VAL A 78 -3.25 -0.21 -2.14
C VAL A 78 -3.37 0.38 -3.53
N GLY A 79 -4.50 0.14 -4.20
CA GLY A 79 -4.75 0.57 -5.57
C GLY A 79 -5.49 1.89 -5.65
N ASP A 80 -4.92 2.86 -6.38
CA ASP A 80 -5.55 4.16 -6.63
C ASP A 80 -6.53 4.05 -7.81
N ASN A 81 -7.54 3.20 -7.63
CA ASN A 81 -8.49 2.82 -8.67
C ASN A 81 -9.95 2.89 -8.22
N ASP A 82 -10.27 3.75 -7.26
CA ASP A 82 -11.64 3.83 -6.73
C ASP A 82 -12.67 4.17 -7.81
N SER A 83 -12.28 4.96 -8.81
CA SER A 83 -13.14 5.30 -9.93
C SER A 83 -13.13 4.26 -11.06
N THR A 84 -12.20 3.31 -11.03
CA THR A 84 -12.02 2.29 -12.08
C THR A 84 -11.73 0.92 -11.47
N PRO A 85 -12.61 0.39 -10.61
CA PRO A 85 -12.34 -0.87 -9.91
C PRO A 85 -12.21 -2.07 -10.87
N ASP A 86 -12.89 -2.06 -11.99
CA ASP A 86 -12.79 -3.15 -12.97
C ASP A 86 -11.40 -3.22 -13.60
N LYS A 87 -10.80 -2.06 -13.88
CA LYS A 87 -9.42 -2.00 -14.42
C LYS A 87 -8.41 -2.46 -13.40
N TRP A 88 -8.64 -2.16 -12.13
CA TRP A 88 -7.84 -2.63 -11.01
C TRP A 88 -7.85 -4.16 -10.92
N LYS A 89 -9.03 -4.77 -10.97
CA LYS A 89 -9.18 -6.23 -10.94
C LYS A 89 -8.50 -6.88 -12.13
N GLU A 90 -8.65 -6.30 -13.30
CA GLU A 90 -8.04 -6.78 -14.54
C GLU A 90 -6.51 -6.74 -14.46
N ALA A 91 -5.96 -5.63 -13.97
CA ALA A 91 -4.51 -5.47 -13.82
C ALA A 91 -3.92 -6.49 -12.84
N ILE A 92 -4.61 -6.75 -11.73
CA ILE A 92 -4.19 -7.76 -10.75
C ILE A 92 -4.03 -9.13 -11.42
N LYS A 93 -4.98 -9.51 -12.26
CA LYS A 93 -4.95 -10.77 -13.00
C LYS A 93 -3.85 -10.78 -14.05
N GLN A 94 -3.76 -9.72 -14.85
CA GLN A 94 -2.78 -9.60 -15.92
C GLN A 94 -1.34 -9.68 -15.39
N ASP A 95 -1.09 -9.06 -14.25
CA ASP A 95 0.24 -9.01 -13.66
C ASP A 95 0.53 -10.23 -12.76
N GLY A 96 -0.47 -11.08 -12.55
CA GLY A 96 -0.30 -12.31 -11.77
C GLY A 96 0.05 -12.07 -10.31
N VAL A 97 -0.55 -11.06 -9.68
CA VAL A 97 -0.28 -10.68 -8.30
C VAL A 97 -1.44 -10.98 -7.35
N GLU A 98 -2.27 -11.95 -7.70
CA GLU A 98 -3.46 -12.31 -6.92
C GLU A 98 -3.13 -12.82 -5.51
N LYS A 99 -1.92 -13.31 -5.29
CA LYS A 99 -1.48 -13.81 -3.98
C LYS A 99 -1.26 -12.70 -2.95
N PHE A 100 -1.10 -11.45 -3.42
CA PHE A 100 -0.93 -10.31 -2.52
C PHE A 100 -2.29 -9.89 -1.97
N TYR A 101 -2.28 -9.16 -0.85
CA TYR A 101 -3.49 -8.48 -0.39
C TYR A 101 -3.72 -7.25 -1.27
N HIS A 102 -4.96 -7.04 -1.72
CA HIS A 102 -5.31 -5.93 -2.60
C HIS A 102 -6.54 -5.20 -2.08
N VAL A 103 -6.38 -3.94 -1.74
CA VAL A 103 -7.47 -3.06 -1.34
C VAL A 103 -7.44 -1.79 -2.19
N LEU A 104 -8.57 -1.09 -2.25
CA LEU A 104 -8.64 0.21 -2.90
C LEU A 104 -8.24 1.30 -1.91
N ARG A 105 -7.79 2.43 -2.46
CA ARG A 105 -7.36 3.60 -1.70
C ARG A 105 -8.45 4.14 -0.77
N GLY A 106 -9.71 4.15 -1.22
CA GLY A 106 -10.83 4.65 -0.44
C GLY A 106 -11.13 6.14 -0.63
N LEU A 107 -10.68 6.72 -1.73
CA LEU A 107 -11.01 8.09 -2.08
C LEU A 107 -12.36 8.10 -2.79
N ARG A 108 -13.34 8.74 -2.19
CA ARG A 108 -14.68 8.86 -2.75
C ARG A 108 -14.90 10.24 -3.34
N SER A 109 -15.56 10.30 -4.48
CA SER A 109 -16.00 11.55 -5.06
C SER A 109 -17.53 11.62 -5.03
N TYR A 110 -18.06 12.81 -4.82
CA TYR A 110 -19.51 13.05 -4.80
C TYR A 110 -19.79 14.47 -5.27
N LYS A 111 -21.06 14.73 -5.61
CA LYS A 111 -21.50 16.08 -5.93
C LYS A 111 -22.26 16.62 -4.72
N ASP A 112 -21.92 17.86 -4.33
CA ASP A 112 -22.63 18.54 -3.23
C ASP A 112 -23.97 19.10 -3.70
N GLU A 113 -24.70 19.78 -2.79
CA GLU A 113 -26.01 20.39 -3.08
C GLU A 113 -25.96 21.38 -4.25
N ASN A 114 -24.80 21.99 -4.51
CA ASN A 114 -24.62 22.96 -5.59
C ASN A 114 -24.13 22.31 -6.89
N GLY A 115 -24.06 21.00 -6.94
CA GLY A 115 -23.56 20.25 -8.10
C GLY A 115 -22.06 20.30 -8.28
N ARG A 116 -21.33 20.78 -7.28
CA ARG A 116 -19.87 20.86 -7.32
C ARG A 116 -19.24 19.52 -6.93
N HIS A 117 -18.19 19.15 -7.62
CA HIS A 117 -17.45 17.92 -7.34
C HIS A 117 -16.66 18.08 -6.03
N GLN A 118 -16.86 17.13 -5.12
CA GLN A 118 -16.16 17.10 -3.84
C GLN A 118 -15.55 15.73 -3.61
N PHE A 119 -14.55 15.66 -2.71
CA PHE A 119 -13.92 14.40 -2.34
C PHE A 119 -14.10 14.13 -0.85
N ASP A 120 -14.47 12.90 -0.53
CA ASP A 120 -14.51 12.41 0.84
C ASP A 120 -13.22 11.62 1.08
N ARG A 121 -12.36 12.14 1.95
CA ARG A 121 -11.06 11.55 2.27
C ARG A 121 -11.05 10.80 3.61
N SER A 122 -12.20 10.62 4.23
CA SER A 122 -12.29 9.99 5.55
C SER A 122 -11.72 8.56 5.56
N GLN A 123 -11.77 7.86 4.44
CA GLN A 123 -11.27 6.50 4.28
C GLN A 123 -10.03 6.43 3.35
N ASP A 124 -9.43 7.56 3.06
CA ASP A 124 -8.30 7.65 2.11
C ASP A 124 -7.00 7.20 2.77
N VAL A 125 -6.57 5.99 2.46
CA VAL A 125 -5.33 5.40 2.97
C VAL A 125 -4.11 6.20 2.51
N SER A 126 -4.12 6.65 1.25
CA SER A 126 -2.99 7.39 0.69
C SER A 126 -2.75 8.72 1.43
N ASP A 127 -3.84 9.34 1.88
CA ASP A 127 -3.74 10.58 2.65
C ASP A 127 -3.06 10.33 4.00
N ARG A 128 -3.42 9.23 4.67
CA ARG A 128 -2.83 8.85 5.97
C ARG A 128 -1.35 8.48 5.87
N TYR A 129 -0.93 7.95 4.71
CA TYR A 129 0.46 7.55 4.47
C TYR A 129 1.26 8.65 3.76
N ALA A 130 0.71 9.85 3.58
CA ALA A 130 1.37 10.97 2.91
C ALA A 130 1.88 10.60 1.51
N ILE A 131 1.04 9.91 0.74
CA ILE A 131 1.41 9.46 -0.62
C ILE A 131 1.20 10.61 -1.61
N HIS A 132 2.26 10.99 -2.32
CA HIS A 132 2.24 12.06 -3.32
C HIS A 132 2.59 11.59 -4.73
N TYR A 133 3.14 10.39 -4.87
CA TYR A 133 3.52 9.84 -6.18
C TYR A 133 3.46 8.31 -6.13
N LEU A 134 3.38 7.70 -7.29
CA LEU A 134 3.36 6.24 -7.45
C LEU A 134 4.50 5.80 -8.37
N PRO A 135 5.14 4.66 -8.13
CA PRO A 135 4.92 3.80 -6.97
C PRO A 135 5.54 4.36 -5.69
N THR A 136 4.96 4.05 -4.55
CA THR A 136 5.55 4.32 -3.25
C THR A 136 5.42 3.06 -2.41
N LYS A 137 6.51 2.61 -1.84
CA LYS A 137 6.59 1.37 -1.07
C LYS A 137 7.11 1.64 0.33
N TYR A 138 6.31 1.29 1.33
CA TYR A 138 6.73 1.31 2.74
C TYR A 138 6.93 -0.10 3.23
N LEU A 139 7.97 -0.30 4.05
CA LEU A 139 8.22 -1.59 4.70
C LEU A 139 7.87 -1.46 6.17
N ILE A 140 7.17 -2.45 6.69
CA ILE A 140 6.71 -2.51 8.09
C ILE A 140 7.32 -3.75 8.73
N ASP A 141 7.87 -3.60 9.94
CA ASP A 141 8.52 -4.71 10.62
C ASP A 141 7.48 -5.60 11.35
N ARG A 142 7.97 -6.65 12.01
CA ARG A 142 7.12 -7.62 12.70
C ARG A 142 6.34 -7.02 13.88
N GLU A 143 6.78 -5.87 14.37
CA GLU A 143 6.10 -5.17 15.47
C GLU A 143 5.07 -4.15 14.97
N GLY A 144 4.94 -3.99 13.66
CA GLY A 144 4.02 -3.04 13.05
C GLY A 144 4.57 -1.64 12.89
N LYS A 145 5.88 -1.49 13.02
CA LYS A 145 6.54 -0.18 12.90
C LYS A 145 7.07 0.04 11.49
N ILE A 146 7.02 1.29 11.05
CA ILE A 146 7.60 1.68 9.77
C ILE A 146 9.12 1.49 9.82
N VAL A 147 9.66 0.73 8.86
CA VAL A 147 11.11 0.61 8.66
C VAL A 147 11.59 1.76 7.78
N GLY A 148 10.83 2.08 6.74
CA GLY A 148 11.15 3.16 5.83
C GLY A 148 10.42 3.05 4.52
N LYS A 149 10.74 3.97 3.63
CA LYS A 149 10.25 4.01 2.26
C LYS A 149 11.41 3.64 1.34
N PHE A 150 11.21 2.68 0.43
CA PHE A 150 12.29 2.09 -0.35
C PHE A 150 11.97 2.02 -1.83
N ASN A 151 13.00 2.19 -2.66
CA ASN A 151 12.93 1.79 -4.06
C ASN A 151 13.28 0.28 -4.16
N ASP A 152 13.20 -0.28 -5.36
CA ASP A 152 13.40 -1.72 -5.56
C ASP A 152 14.78 -2.21 -5.11
N GLU A 153 15.84 -1.45 -5.40
CA GLU A 153 17.22 -1.83 -5.02
C GLU A 153 17.43 -1.77 -3.51
N GLU A 154 16.96 -0.70 -2.90
CA GLU A 154 17.02 -0.51 -1.44
C GLU A 154 16.22 -1.58 -0.71
N LEU A 155 15.10 -1.97 -1.28
CA LEU A 155 14.22 -3.00 -0.72
C LEU A 155 14.93 -4.36 -0.67
N ASP A 156 15.62 -4.73 -1.74
CA ASP A 156 16.40 -5.97 -1.79
C ASP A 156 17.41 -6.04 -0.65
N ALA A 157 18.19 -4.99 -0.49
CA ALA A 157 19.23 -4.92 0.54
C ALA A 157 18.61 -5.01 1.94
N LYS A 158 17.48 -4.30 2.15
CA LYS A 158 16.84 -4.28 3.45
C LYS A 158 16.22 -5.61 3.82
N LEU A 159 15.59 -6.29 2.88
CA LEU A 159 15.01 -7.60 3.13
C LEU A 159 16.08 -8.66 3.42
N LYS A 160 17.20 -8.60 2.71
CA LYS A 160 18.37 -9.46 3.02
C LYS A 160 18.81 -9.28 4.47
N GLU A 161 18.96 -8.03 4.89
CA GLU A 161 19.35 -7.69 6.25
C GLU A 161 18.34 -8.22 7.27
N MET A 162 17.06 -7.96 7.04
CA MET A 162 15.98 -8.33 7.98
C MET A 162 15.78 -9.84 8.08
N PHE A 163 15.99 -10.59 7.01
CA PHE A 163 15.81 -12.04 6.98
C PHE A 163 17.11 -12.82 7.17
N GLY A 164 18.21 -12.13 7.42
CA GLY A 164 19.46 -12.77 7.82
C GLY A 164 20.22 -13.47 6.71
N GLU A 165 20.09 -12.98 5.48
CA GLU A 165 20.83 -13.54 4.34
C GLU A 165 22.08 -12.78 3.99
#